data_f66935c53311a12e8f6adac3281dd0ee
#
_entry.id   f66935c53311a12e8f6adac3281dd0ee
#
_cell.length_a   1.000
_cell.length_b   1.000
_cell.length_c   1.000
_cell.angle_alpha   90.00
_cell.angle_beta   90.00
_cell.angle_gamma   90.00
#
_symmetry.space_group_name_H-M   'P 1'
#
loop_
_entity.id
_entity.type
_entity.pdbx_description
1 polymer ?
#
loop_
_entity_poly.entity_id
_entity_poly.type
_entity_poly.pdbx_seq_one_letter_code
_entity_poly.pdbx_strand_id
1 'polypeptide(L)'
;ELGIPKYKEENNDTTGFISPTDFMKTYSKKIKRQVDYIIRHTNRPVYFSITMDELSRSAFKDCLHSEGLLMKYSPKSYDNLAIVRRNFENVYLMDYLRETFYPETVATVAFNPQLTEALSLYYVPALKALLQFYKESGDLNHYDKLYLLLKSVIDNAKSFSKEVREQYQKSINLQ
;
A
#
# COMPACT_ATOMS: atom_id res chain seq x y z
N GLU A 1 21.51 14.94 -6.79
CA GLU A 1 20.44 15.42 -7.69
C GLU A 1 19.91 14.26 -8.53
N LEU A 2 18.57 14.17 -8.68
CA LEU A 2 17.93 13.05 -9.40
C LEU A 2 18.09 13.11 -10.93
N GLY A 3 18.72 14.18 -11.46
CA GLY A 3 18.88 14.41 -12.90
C GLY A 3 17.56 14.62 -13.65
N ILE A 4 16.44 14.77 -12.94
CA ILE A 4 15.14 15.02 -13.54
C ILE A 4 15.01 16.54 -13.76
N PRO A 5 14.69 17.02 -14.97
CA PRO A 5 14.43 18.43 -15.21
C PRO A 5 13.31 18.95 -14.30
N LYS A 6 13.33 20.23 -13.95
CA LYS A 6 12.26 20.83 -13.16
C LYS A 6 10.95 20.79 -13.94
N TYR A 7 9.92 20.20 -13.32
CA TYR A 7 8.57 20.26 -13.85
C TYR A 7 8.07 21.70 -13.84
N LYS A 8 7.72 22.22 -15.00
CA LYS A 8 7.06 23.52 -15.11
C LYS A 8 5.56 23.30 -15.16
N GLU A 9 4.87 23.84 -14.18
CA GLU A 9 3.42 23.80 -14.15
C GLU A 9 2.86 24.79 -15.17
N GLU A 10 1.97 24.32 -16.05
CA GLU A 10 1.14 25.21 -16.84
C GLU A 10 0.13 25.86 -15.90
N ASN A 11 0.21 27.19 -15.75
CA ASN A 11 -0.74 27.95 -14.93
C ASN A 11 -2.15 27.79 -15.49
N ASN A 12 -2.92 26.90 -14.91
CA ASN A 12 -4.36 26.91 -15.03
C ASN A 12 -4.91 27.77 -13.89
N ASP A 13 -5.13 29.04 -14.15
CA ASP A 13 -5.85 29.95 -13.26
C ASP A 13 -7.26 29.43 -13.01
N THR A 14 -7.44 28.69 -11.93
CA THR A 14 -8.76 28.35 -11.40
C THR A 14 -9.09 29.34 -10.29
N THR A 15 -9.42 30.57 -10.65
CA THR A 15 -10.02 31.56 -9.76
C THR A 15 -11.53 31.36 -9.71
N GLY A 16 -12.01 30.28 -9.10
CA GLY A 16 -13.43 30.02 -8.92
C GLY A 16 -13.67 29.01 -7.81
N PHE A 17 -14.86 29.05 -7.21
CA PHE A 17 -15.29 28.09 -6.21
C PHE A 17 -15.43 26.72 -6.90
N ILE A 18 -14.48 25.82 -6.66
CA ILE A 18 -14.47 24.48 -7.25
C ILE A 18 -15.17 23.54 -6.28
N SER A 19 -16.12 22.74 -6.78
CA SER A 19 -16.72 21.70 -5.94
C SER A 19 -15.67 20.71 -5.42
N PRO A 20 -15.83 20.09 -4.23
CA PRO A 20 -14.88 19.10 -3.73
C PRO A 20 -14.60 17.98 -4.75
N THR A 21 -15.59 17.57 -5.52
CA THR A 21 -15.46 16.54 -6.56
C THR A 21 -14.59 17.02 -7.72
N ASP A 22 -14.77 18.26 -8.17
CA ASP A 22 -14.00 18.84 -9.27
C ASP A 22 -12.57 19.16 -8.82
N PHE A 23 -12.39 19.57 -7.56
CA PHE A 23 -11.08 19.71 -6.95
C PHE A 23 -10.32 18.38 -6.99
N MET A 24 -10.93 17.28 -6.53
CA MET A 24 -10.30 15.97 -6.54
C MET A 24 -9.95 15.49 -7.95
N LYS A 25 -10.83 15.71 -8.93
CA LYS A 25 -10.55 15.40 -10.34
C LYS A 25 -9.36 16.22 -10.90
N THR A 26 -9.32 17.50 -10.60
CA THR A 26 -8.25 18.40 -11.04
C THR A 26 -6.93 18.02 -10.37
N TYR A 27 -6.95 17.75 -9.07
CA TYR A 27 -5.80 17.29 -8.29
C TYR A 27 -5.26 15.97 -8.84
N SER A 28 -6.11 14.99 -9.10
CA SER A 28 -5.71 13.70 -9.68
C SER A 28 -5.07 13.86 -11.06
N LYS A 29 -5.61 14.73 -11.92
CA LYS A 29 -5.01 15.05 -13.23
C LYS A 29 -3.63 15.69 -13.08
N LYS A 30 -3.46 16.59 -12.11
CA LYS A 30 -2.18 17.24 -11.81
C LYS A 30 -1.15 16.21 -11.34
N ILE A 31 -1.49 15.36 -10.38
CA ILE A 31 -0.63 14.28 -9.90
C ILE A 31 -0.24 13.36 -11.07
N LYS A 32 -1.20 12.95 -11.89
CA LYS A 32 -0.91 12.13 -13.06
C LYS A 32 0.14 12.76 -13.98
N ARG A 33 0.00 14.04 -14.31
CA ARG A 33 0.96 14.76 -15.18
C ARG A 33 2.36 14.80 -14.56
N GLN A 34 2.46 15.06 -13.26
CA GLN A 34 3.75 15.10 -12.55
C GLN A 34 4.42 13.72 -12.54
N VAL A 35 3.65 12.67 -12.27
CA VAL A 35 4.15 11.29 -12.26
C VAL A 35 4.55 10.84 -13.68
N ASP A 36 3.72 11.11 -14.68
CA ASP A 36 4.05 10.83 -16.09
C ASP A 36 5.36 11.53 -16.51
N TYR A 37 5.55 12.77 -16.04
CA TYR A 37 6.78 13.51 -16.29
C TYR A 37 8.00 12.84 -15.67
N ILE A 38 7.90 12.44 -14.39
CA ILE A 38 8.96 11.71 -13.67
C ILE A 38 9.30 10.42 -14.41
N ILE A 39 8.29 9.62 -14.76
CA ILE A 39 8.46 8.33 -15.42
C ILE A 39 9.22 8.50 -16.76
N ARG A 40 8.89 9.54 -17.53
CA ARG A 40 9.51 9.77 -18.84
C ARG A 40 10.95 10.29 -18.77
N HIS A 41 11.34 10.92 -17.66
CA HIS A 41 12.62 11.59 -17.51
C HIS A 41 13.57 10.91 -16.52
N THR A 42 13.22 9.75 -16.00
CA THR A 42 14.08 8.99 -15.09
C THR A 42 14.49 7.64 -15.69
N ASN A 43 15.74 7.25 -15.45
CA ASN A 43 16.24 5.90 -15.73
C ASN A 43 16.15 5.01 -14.49
N ARG A 44 15.62 5.52 -13.36
CA ARG A 44 15.49 4.78 -12.11
C ARG A 44 14.13 4.11 -12.03
N PRO A 45 14.04 2.98 -11.31
CA PRO A 45 12.74 2.39 -11.02
C PRO A 45 11.84 3.38 -10.25
N VAL A 46 10.58 3.46 -10.64
CA VAL A 46 9.58 4.31 -9.98
C VAL A 46 8.68 3.42 -9.14
N TYR A 47 8.54 3.77 -7.88
CA TYR A 47 7.70 3.07 -6.92
C TYR A 47 6.61 4.00 -6.38
N PHE A 48 5.45 3.42 -6.16
CA PHE A 48 4.31 4.05 -5.51
C PHE A 48 4.14 3.47 -4.11
N SER A 49 3.87 4.33 -3.15
CA SER A 49 3.49 3.86 -1.82
C SER A 49 2.13 3.17 -1.86
N ILE A 50 1.98 2.09 -1.11
CA ILE A 50 0.68 1.44 -0.91
C ILE A 50 -0.32 2.38 -0.20
N THR A 51 0.16 3.38 0.55
CA THR A 51 -0.66 4.38 1.24
C THR A 51 -1.16 5.50 0.34
N MET A 52 -0.71 5.54 -0.93
CA MET A 52 -1.21 6.52 -1.89
C MET A 52 -2.70 6.27 -2.18
N ASP A 53 -3.48 7.33 -2.25
CA ASP A 53 -4.92 7.24 -2.49
C ASP A 53 -5.26 6.52 -3.81
N GLU A 54 -6.38 5.83 -3.83
CA GLU A 54 -6.81 5.02 -4.96
C GLU A 54 -7.03 5.85 -6.22
N LEU A 55 -7.57 7.06 -6.09
CA LEU A 55 -7.85 7.94 -7.22
C LEU A 55 -6.54 8.31 -7.94
N SER A 56 -5.50 8.64 -7.19
CA SER A 56 -4.16 8.95 -7.74
C SER A 56 -3.51 7.73 -8.37
N ARG A 57 -3.71 6.53 -7.81
CA ARG A 57 -3.18 5.27 -8.37
C ARG A 57 -3.94 4.77 -9.58
N SER A 58 -5.25 5.04 -9.66
CA SER A 58 -6.12 4.52 -10.70
C SER A 58 -5.64 4.80 -12.13
N ALA A 59 -4.99 5.95 -12.32
CA ALA A 59 -4.43 6.35 -13.61
C ALA A 59 -3.26 5.45 -14.10
N PHE A 60 -2.69 4.64 -13.21
CA PHE A 60 -1.52 3.79 -13.48
C PHE A 60 -1.79 2.31 -13.16
N LYS A 61 -3.02 1.95 -12.77
CA LYS A 61 -3.37 0.62 -12.22
C LYS A 61 -2.86 -0.55 -13.06
N ASP A 62 -2.90 -0.43 -14.40
CA ASP A 62 -2.50 -1.50 -15.31
C ASP A 62 -0.98 -1.65 -15.44
N CYS A 63 -0.22 -0.69 -14.88
CA CYS A 63 1.24 -0.68 -14.88
C CYS A 63 1.82 -0.79 -13.46
N LEU A 64 0.98 -0.95 -12.43
CA LEU A 64 1.44 -1.07 -11.05
C LEU A 64 1.45 -2.53 -10.62
N HIS A 65 2.63 -3.00 -10.24
CA HIS A 65 2.85 -4.37 -9.79
C HIS A 65 3.31 -4.33 -8.33
N SER A 66 2.57 -5.03 -7.45
CA SER A 66 2.94 -5.11 -6.03
C SER A 66 4.26 -5.84 -5.85
N GLU A 67 5.19 -5.24 -5.13
CA GLU A 67 6.41 -5.88 -4.61
C GLU A 67 6.38 -5.98 -3.07
N GLY A 68 5.19 -6.03 -2.49
CA GLY A 68 4.91 -6.04 -1.06
C GLY A 68 4.34 -4.70 -0.61
N LEU A 69 5.07 -3.94 0.20
CA LEU A 69 4.62 -2.64 0.73
C LEU A 69 4.77 -1.48 -0.27
N LEU A 70 5.32 -1.75 -1.43
CA LEU A 70 5.46 -0.81 -2.53
C LEU A 70 4.89 -1.42 -3.82
N MET A 71 4.45 -0.55 -4.72
CA MET A 71 4.02 -0.93 -6.07
C MET A 71 4.99 -0.35 -7.06
N LYS A 72 5.64 -1.19 -7.83
CA LYS A 72 6.55 -0.77 -8.89
C LYS A 72 5.78 -0.45 -10.15
N TYR A 73 6.11 0.68 -10.76
CA TYR A 73 5.65 1.00 -12.09
C TYR A 73 6.42 0.18 -13.12
N SER A 74 5.71 -0.61 -13.92
CA SER A 74 6.25 -1.31 -15.08
C SER A 74 5.18 -1.45 -16.14
N PRO A 75 5.41 -0.96 -17.38
CA PRO A 75 4.48 -1.18 -18.49
C PRO A 75 4.47 -2.63 -18.97
N LYS A 76 5.42 -3.45 -18.51
CA LYS A 76 5.51 -4.89 -18.83
C LYS A 76 5.24 -5.70 -17.59
N SER A 77 4.43 -6.75 -17.75
CA SER A 77 4.21 -7.75 -16.72
C SER A 77 5.50 -8.53 -16.42
N TYR A 78 5.71 -8.88 -15.18
CA TYR A 78 6.81 -9.72 -14.69
C TYR A 78 6.36 -10.50 -13.45
N ASP A 79 7.14 -11.48 -13.02
CA ASP A 79 6.86 -12.25 -11.81
C ASP A 79 7.16 -11.41 -10.55
N ASN A 80 6.19 -10.56 -10.20
CA ASN A 80 6.26 -9.75 -8.99
C ASN A 80 6.00 -10.58 -7.71
N LEU A 81 5.31 -11.72 -7.82
CA LEU A 81 5.00 -12.57 -6.67
C LEU A 81 6.25 -13.20 -6.07
N ALA A 82 7.23 -13.60 -6.91
CA ALA A 82 8.52 -14.07 -6.44
C ALA A 82 9.26 -13.01 -5.61
N ILE A 83 9.14 -11.73 -6.00
CA ILE A 83 9.73 -10.61 -5.24
C ILE A 83 8.99 -10.40 -3.91
N VAL A 84 7.66 -10.41 -3.91
CA VAL A 84 6.84 -10.31 -2.69
C VAL A 84 7.20 -11.42 -1.71
N ARG A 85 7.30 -12.66 -2.21
CA ARG A 85 7.67 -13.83 -1.43
C ARG A 85 9.05 -13.66 -0.79
N ARG A 86 10.07 -13.32 -1.60
CA ARG A 86 11.43 -13.08 -1.09
C ARG A 86 11.45 -11.99 -0.03
N ASN A 87 10.74 -10.87 -0.25
CA ASN A 87 10.69 -9.76 0.67
C ASN A 87 10.02 -10.17 1.99
N PHE A 88 8.94 -10.91 1.94
CA PHE A 88 8.25 -11.40 3.12
C PHE A 88 9.08 -12.44 3.90
N GLU A 89 9.68 -13.41 3.21
CA GLU A 89 10.39 -14.52 3.85
C GLU A 89 11.78 -14.09 4.40
N ASN A 90 12.45 -13.11 3.75
CA ASN A 90 13.87 -12.86 4.01
C ASN A 90 14.23 -11.40 4.32
N VAL A 91 13.32 -10.43 4.09
CA VAL A 91 13.66 -9.00 4.21
C VAL A 91 12.83 -8.31 5.28
N TYR A 92 11.52 -8.57 5.35
CA TYR A 92 10.64 -7.87 6.27
C TYR A 92 10.77 -8.42 7.69
N LEU A 93 10.96 -7.53 8.66
CA LEU A 93 10.92 -7.83 10.08
C LEU A 93 9.44 -7.83 10.53
N MET A 94 8.80 -8.99 10.47
CA MET A 94 7.38 -9.14 10.72
C MET A 94 7.02 -9.34 12.21
N ASP A 95 8.00 -9.51 13.08
CA ASP A 95 7.77 -9.81 14.50
C ASP A 95 6.99 -8.71 15.21
N TYR A 96 7.21 -7.48 14.81
CA TYR A 96 6.52 -6.32 15.36
C TYR A 96 5.05 -6.18 14.96
N LEU A 97 4.57 -6.89 13.96
CA LEU A 97 3.15 -6.87 13.58
C LEU A 97 2.27 -7.75 14.47
N ARG A 98 2.87 -8.69 15.21
CA ARG A 98 2.14 -9.66 16.05
C ARG A 98 1.69 -9.09 17.37
N GLU A 99 2.43 -8.11 17.88
CA GLU A 99 2.18 -7.50 19.17
C GLU A 99 1.59 -6.11 18.97
N THR A 100 0.67 -5.72 19.83
CA THR A 100 0.27 -4.32 19.93
C THR A 100 1.53 -3.52 20.26
N PHE A 101 1.95 -2.69 19.34
CA PHE A 101 3.22 -1.97 19.29
C PHE A 101 3.46 -0.96 20.43
N TYR A 102 2.73 -1.07 21.53
CA TYR A 102 2.84 -0.19 22.67
C TYR A 102 3.34 -0.95 23.89
N PRO A 103 4.65 -0.95 24.17
CA PRO A 103 5.04 -1.03 25.56
C PRO A 103 4.37 0.16 26.26
N GLU A 104 3.74 -0.10 27.39
CA GLU A 104 3.04 0.92 28.22
C GLU A 104 3.88 2.19 28.45
N THR A 105 5.21 2.07 28.38
CA THR A 105 6.18 3.14 28.52
C THR A 105 6.27 4.09 27.32
N VAL A 106 5.81 3.72 26.14
CA VAL A 106 5.81 4.59 24.93
C VAL A 106 4.47 5.29 24.77
N ALA A 107 3.43 4.83 25.43
CA ALA A 107 2.09 5.45 25.41
C ALA A 107 2.06 6.90 25.92
N THR A 108 3.10 7.33 26.62
CA THR A 108 3.21 8.72 27.12
C THR A 108 3.73 9.73 26.10
N VAL A 109 4.26 9.28 24.95
CA VAL A 109 4.74 10.15 23.90
C VAL A 109 3.75 10.07 22.74
N ALA A 110 2.84 11.04 22.68
CA ALA A 110 1.98 11.48 21.55
C ALA A 110 1.88 10.58 20.30
N PHE A 111 1.83 9.27 20.46
CA PHE A 111 1.64 8.33 19.35
C PHE A 111 0.13 8.20 19.06
N ASN A 112 -0.25 8.35 17.82
CA ASN A 112 -1.63 8.15 17.40
C ASN A 112 -1.88 6.64 17.15
N PRO A 113 -2.57 5.90 18.05
CA PRO A 113 -2.84 4.47 17.89
C PRO A 113 -3.52 4.17 16.57
N GLN A 114 -4.46 5.01 16.16
CA GLN A 114 -5.21 4.85 14.94
C GLN A 114 -4.31 4.88 13.69
N LEU A 115 -3.27 5.74 13.68
CA LEU A 115 -2.32 5.79 12.58
C LEU A 115 -1.49 4.50 12.50
N THR A 116 -1.03 3.98 13.64
CA THR A 116 -0.24 2.74 13.67
C THR A 116 -1.07 1.53 13.22
N GLU A 117 -2.29 1.44 13.71
CA GLU A 117 -3.23 0.39 13.29
C GLU A 117 -3.54 0.50 11.80
N ALA A 118 -3.76 1.72 11.28
CA ALA A 118 -3.96 1.95 9.85
C ALA A 118 -2.75 1.50 9.02
N LEU A 119 -1.54 1.86 9.43
CA LEU A 119 -0.31 1.42 8.76
C LEU A 119 -0.15 -0.11 8.78
N SER A 120 -0.49 -0.75 9.90
CA SER A 120 -0.46 -2.21 10.03
C SER A 120 -1.48 -2.87 9.09
N LEU A 121 -2.69 -2.31 8.95
CA LEU A 121 -3.71 -2.83 8.06
C LEU A 121 -3.30 -2.81 6.57
N TYR A 122 -2.37 -1.95 6.15
CA TYR A 122 -1.86 -1.95 4.78
C TYR A 122 -1.07 -3.22 4.42
N TYR A 123 -0.59 -3.97 5.40
CA TYR A 123 0.04 -5.27 5.15
C TYR A 123 -0.97 -6.31 4.63
N VAL A 124 -2.23 -6.19 4.99
CA VAL A 124 -3.28 -7.15 4.59
C VAL A 124 -3.43 -7.23 3.06
N PRO A 125 -3.74 -6.14 2.34
CA PRO A 125 -3.83 -6.20 0.88
C PRO A 125 -2.48 -6.46 0.21
N ALA A 126 -1.36 -6.02 0.80
CA ALA A 126 -0.02 -6.23 0.27
C ALA A 126 0.36 -7.71 0.22
N LEU A 127 -0.06 -8.50 1.20
CA LEU A 127 0.33 -9.90 1.36
C LEU A 127 -0.77 -10.89 0.96
N LYS A 128 -1.95 -10.39 0.56
CA LYS A 128 -3.06 -11.26 0.14
C LYS A 128 -2.71 -12.19 -1.02
N ALA A 129 -2.01 -11.68 -2.04
CA ALA A 129 -1.61 -12.50 -3.19
C ALA A 129 -0.64 -13.61 -2.79
N LEU A 130 0.23 -13.33 -1.83
CA LEU A 130 1.16 -14.32 -1.27
C LEU A 130 0.40 -15.40 -0.46
N LEU A 131 -0.59 -14.99 0.32
CA LEU A 131 -1.44 -15.91 1.06
C LEU A 131 -2.16 -16.87 0.11
N GLN A 132 -2.72 -16.35 -0.98
CA GLN A 132 -3.36 -17.16 -2.02
C GLN A 132 -2.36 -18.12 -2.68
N PHE A 133 -1.18 -17.65 -3.02
CA PHE A 133 -0.12 -18.49 -3.59
C PHE A 133 0.24 -19.68 -2.68
N TYR A 134 0.42 -19.46 -1.38
CA TYR A 134 0.71 -20.55 -0.46
C TYR A 134 -0.43 -21.57 -0.37
N LYS A 135 -1.68 -21.10 -0.39
CA LYS A 135 -2.86 -21.99 -0.43
C LYS A 135 -2.88 -22.85 -1.69
N GLU A 136 -2.70 -22.23 -2.86
CA GLU A 136 -2.75 -22.90 -4.17
C GLU A 136 -1.56 -23.87 -4.39
N SER A 137 -0.39 -23.53 -3.86
CA SER A 137 0.81 -24.39 -3.93
C SER A 137 0.80 -25.53 -2.91
N GLY A 138 -0.16 -25.55 -1.97
CA GLY A 138 -0.22 -26.55 -0.91
C GLY A 138 0.81 -26.34 0.21
N ASP A 139 1.46 -25.18 0.27
CA ASP A 139 2.40 -24.81 1.34
C ASP A 139 1.62 -24.34 2.57
N LEU A 140 0.96 -25.30 3.25
CA LEU A 140 0.10 -25.02 4.39
C LEU A 140 0.85 -24.39 5.56
N ASN A 141 2.13 -24.69 5.74
CA ASN A 141 2.92 -24.13 6.84
C ASN A 141 3.09 -22.61 6.69
N HIS A 142 3.47 -22.13 5.50
CA HIS A 142 3.59 -20.69 5.24
C HIS A 142 2.21 -20.02 5.17
N TYR A 143 1.21 -20.73 4.63
CA TYR A 143 -0.17 -20.25 4.63
C TYR A 143 -0.67 -19.97 6.05
N ASP A 144 -0.58 -20.92 6.95
CA ASP A 144 -1.07 -20.79 8.33
C ASP A 144 -0.33 -19.67 9.08
N LYS A 145 1.00 -19.61 8.94
CA LYS A 145 1.80 -18.53 9.56
C LYS A 145 1.38 -17.16 9.08
N LEU A 146 1.24 -16.98 7.76
CA LEU A 146 0.84 -15.70 7.18
C LEU A 146 -0.61 -15.35 7.52
N TYR A 147 -1.52 -16.33 7.46
CA TYR A 147 -2.92 -16.14 7.82
C TYR A 147 -3.08 -15.68 9.28
N LEU A 148 -2.41 -16.36 10.21
CA LEU A 148 -2.45 -16.01 11.63
C LEU A 148 -1.88 -14.62 11.90
N LEU A 149 -0.80 -14.24 11.19
CA LEU A 149 -0.24 -12.90 11.27
C LEU A 149 -1.23 -11.84 10.80
N LEU A 150 -1.81 -12.00 9.61
CA LEU A 150 -2.77 -11.05 9.05
C LEU A 150 -4.04 -10.96 9.89
N LYS A 151 -4.52 -12.10 10.40
CA LYS A 151 -5.64 -12.15 11.33
C LYS A 151 -5.34 -11.37 12.61
N SER A 152 -4.16 -11.54 13.19
CA SER A 152 -3.72 -10.80 14.39
C SER A 152 -3.69 -9.29 14.14
N VAL A 153 -3.17 -8.87 12.99
CA VAL A 153 -3.16 -7.44 12.59
C VAL A 153 -4.58 -6.87 12.54
N ILE A 154 -5.52 -7.61 11.94
CA ILE A 154 -6.91 -7.17 11.82
C ILE A 154 -7.60 -7.12 13.20
N ASP A 155 -7.41 -8.15 14.02
CA ASP A 155 -8.04 -8.25 15.35
C ASP A 155 -7.52 -7.15 16.29
N ASN A 156 -6.27 -6.73 16.14
CA ASN A 156 -5.63 -5.67 16.91
C ASN A 156 -5.97 -4.25 16.46
N ALA A 157 -6.56 -4.08 15.29
CA ALA A 157 -6.98 -2.77 14.76
C ALA A 157 -8.26 -2.23 15.46
N LYS A 158 -8.18 -2.03 16.77
CA LYS A 158 -9.34 -1.71 17.62
C LYS A 158 -9.90 -0.31 17.44
N SER A 159 -9.10 0.63 16.90
CA SER A 159 -9.57 1.98 16.58
C SER A 159 -10.48 2.01 15.34
N PHE A 160 -10.54 0.91 14.58
CA PHE A 160 -11.42 0.79 13.43
C PHE A 160 -12.74 0.10 13.80
N SER A 161 -13.81 0.50 13.11
CA SER A 161 -15.12 -0.10 13.35
C SER A 161 -15.11 -1.61 13.04
N LYS A 162 -16.09 -2.30 13.62
CA LYS A 162 -16.24 -3.75 13.41
C LYS A 162 -16.43 -4.08 11.93
N GLU A 163 -17.20 -3.27 11.22
CA GLU A 163 -17.51 -3.45 9.80
C GLU A 163 -16.23 -3.37 8.94
N VAL A 164 -15.34 -2.42 9.22
CA VAL A 164 -14.04 -2.29 8.53
C VAL A 164 -13.18 -3.52 8.79
N ARG A 165 -13.07 -3.97 10.03
CA ARG A 165 -12.30 -5.18 10.37
C ARG A 165 -12.87 -6.43 9.70
N GLU A 166 -14.19 -6.58 9.65
CA GLU A 166 -14.85 -7.68 8.96
C GLU A 166 -14.60 -7.67 7.44
N GLN A 167 -14.51 -6.49 6.81
CA GLN A 167 -14.12 -6.40 5.40
C GLN A 167 -12.71 -6.93 5.16
N TYR A 168 -11.75 -6.55 6.00
CA TYR A 168 -10.39 -7.09 5.92
C TYR A 168 -10.38 -8.59 6.20
N GLN A 169 -11.13 -9.06 7.21
CA GLN A 169 -11.22 -10.49 7.53
C GLN A 169 -11.78 -11.31 6.36
N LYS A 170 -12.85 -10.83 5.72
CA LYS A 170 -13.39 -11.45 4.50
C LYS A 170 -12.36 -11.50 3.36
N SER A 171 -11.50 -10.50 3.26
CA SER A 171 -10.50 -10.44 2.20
C SER A 171 -9.40 -11.49 2.31
N ILE A 172 -9.09 -11.98 3.51
CA ILE A 172 -8.09 -13.04 3.75
C ILE A 172 -8.71 -14.44 3.89
N ASN A 173 -10.02 -14.55 4.10
CA ASN A 173 -10.74 -15.82 4.07
C ASN A 173 -10.92 -16.25 2.61
N LEU A 174 -9.89 -16.87 2.07
CA LEU A 174 -9.92 -17.40 0.70
C LEU A 174 -10.84 -18.62 0.66
N GLN A 175 -11.96 -18.52 -0.05
CA GLN A 175 -12.88 -19.64 -0.30
C GLN A 175 -12.25 -20.69 -1.21
#